data_a263fa405d582fe324d903f6b775b1df
#
_entry.id   a263fa405d582fe324d903f6b775b1df
#
_cell.length_a   1.000
_cell.length_b   1.000
_cell.length_c   1.000
_cell.angle_alpha   90.00
_cell.angle_beta   90.00
_cell.angle_gamma   90.00
#
_symmetry.space_group_name_H-M   'P 1'
#
loop_
_entity.id
_entity.type
_entity.pdbx_description
1 polymer ?
#
loop_
_entity_poly.entity_id
_entity_poly.type
_entity_poly.pdbx_seq_one_letter_code
_entity_poly.pdbx_strand_id
1 'polypeptide(L)'
;MRRATLLLLTIAIVTPVHAQRGTARGTPQRGTPPAAATPISSKPDTPFKLATFEAAGKTRVGLVLDTRILDIAGANAEVAKKAGLPVVAMPGEMRELIETYGRVSPRLYRIANYFKDVKTEGLPFAFDVTKVAIKAPIKYPYNLLAIAANYKLHAGEMFPPGSPQQKAAEEADPDKEDPVFFAKSPRSCIIDPGDTYIMPPNRNIDWEGELAIIISRPAFNVTEAQSHDYVFGYSILYDLSDRGGPGRPLTGMFPGTNWFRGKSRDRSAPFGPFILPKEFAPKFFHIVTKVNGVVKQDGNTQHLIWDEAHMVRFLTSILTLYPGDVISSGTPDGVGAGRKPPEFLKPGDVVSIEIEGIGTLTTKMAAK
;
A
#
# COMPACT_ATOMS: atom_id res chain seq x y z
N MET A 1 -46.01 48.86 -17.31
CA MET A 1 -47.45 48.83 -16.91
C MET A 1 -47.57 47.91 -15.70
N ARG A 2 -47.94 48.51 -14.58
CA ARG A 2 -48.10 47.88 -13.27
C ARG A 2 -49.43 47.11 -13.22
N ARG A 3 -49.47 45.93 -12.62
CA ARG A 3 -50.67 45.41 -11.97
C ARG A 3 -50.29 44.79 -10.63
N ALA A 4 -50.73 45.44 -9.58
CA ALA A 4 -50.74 44.97 -8.21
C ALA A 4 -51.97 44.09 -7.99
N THR A 5 -51.85 42.98 -7.28
CA THR A 5 -52.98 42.17 -6.83
C THR A 5 -53.02 42.22 -5.31
N LEU A 6 -54.17 42.70 -4.81
CA LEU A 6 -54.52 42.93 -3.43
C LEU A 6 -54.97 41.63 -2.75
N LEU A 7 -54.38 41.30 -1.58
CA LEU A 7 -54.76 40.14 -0.78
C LEU A 7 -55.71 40.62 0.36
N LEU A 8 -56.91 40.08 0.39
CA LEU A 8 -57.86 40.32 1.45
C LEU A 8 -57.67 39.42 2.65
N LEU A 9 -57.54 39.97 3.82
CA LEU A 9 -57.40 39.28 5.09
C LEU A 9 -58.81 39.10 5.69
N THR A 10 -59.23 37.85 5.93
CA THR A 10 -60.53 37.57 6.64
C THR A 10 -60.17 37.14 8.08
N ILE A 11 -60.70 37.90 9.03
CA ILE A 11 -60.61 37.64 10.48
C ILE A 11 -61.82 36.81 10.91
N ALA A 12 -61.56 35.62 11.46
CA ALA A 12 -62.58 34.75 12.07
C ALA A 12 -62.57 34.93 13.61
N ILE A 13 -63.71 35.36 14.17
CA ILE A 13 -63.92 35.52 15.62
C ILE A 13 -64.33 34.12 16.17
N VAL A 14 -63.61 33.60 17.16
CA VAL A 14 -63.98 32.38 17.88
C VAL A 14 -64.40 32.69 19.30
N THR A 15 -65.63 32.32 19.64
CA THR A 15 -66.20 32.42 20.97
C THR A 15 -65.81 31.25 21.88
N PRO A 16 -65.61 31.39 23.20
CA PRO A 16 -65.21 30.33 24.08
C PRO A 16 -66.33 29.42 24.51
N VAL A 17 -66.17 28.11 24.40
CA VAL A 17 -67.08 27.11 24.97
C VAL A 17 -66.51 26.64 26.30
N HIS A 18 -67.32 26.65 27.34
CA HIS A 18 -67.00 26.12 28.66
C HIS A 18 -66.88 24.57 28.62
N ALA A 19 -65.75 24.06 29.07
CA ALA A 19 -65.56 22.63 29.22
C ALA A 19 -65.68 22.17 30.68
N GLN A 20 -66.50 21.15 30.87
CA GLN A 20 -66.74 20.44 32.13
C GLN A 20 -65.46 19.64 32.57
N ARG A 21 -65.26 19.55 33.89
CA ARG A 21 -64.23 18.81 34.56
C ARG A 21 -64.45 17.27 34.38
N GLY A 22 -63.51 16.63 33.72
CA GLY A 22 -63.38 15.18 33.62
C GLY A 22 -62.17 14.66 34.43
N THR A 23 -62.39 13.58 35.14
CA THR A 23 -61.53 12.85 36.08
C THR A 23 -60.10 12.55 35.56
N ALA A 24 -59.12 12.72 36.44
CA ALA A 24 -57.69 12.42 36.25
C ALA A 24 -57.46 10.97 35.75
N ARG A 25 -56.98 10.83 34.52
CA ARG A 25 -56.31 9.61 34.02
C ARG A 25 -54.80 9.79 34.21
N GLY A 26 -54.18 8.75 34.79
CA GLY A 26 -52.74 8.71 35.05
C GLY A 26 -51.91 9.02 33.80
N THR A 27 -50.93 9.83 33.96
CA THR A 27 -49.90 10.14 32.94
C THR A 27 -49.14 8.89 32.59
N PRO A 28 -48.99 8.51 31.29
CA PRO A 28 -48.07 7.46 30.89
C PRO A 28 -46.66 7.89 31.23
N GLN A 29 -45.91 7.12 32.01
CA GLN A 29 -44.47 7.31 32.18
C GLN A 29 -43.83 7.26 30.80
N ARG A 30 -43.27 8.35 30.32
CA ARG A 30 -42.39 8.36 29.18
C ARG A 30 -41.16 7.54 29.58
N GLY A 31 -41.01 6.34 29.00
CA GLY A 31 -39.80 5.59 29.10
C GLY A 31 -38.61 6.48 28.71
N THR A 32 -37.56 6.41 29.50
CA THR A 32 -36.26 7.06 29.20
C THR A 32 -35.86 6.70 27.78
N PRO A 33 -35.55 7.64 26.88
CA PRO A 33 -35.03 7.27 25.57
C PRO A 33 -33.80 6.41 25.75
N PRO A 34 -33.60 5.37 24.93
CA PRO A 34 -32.37 4.58 24.98
C PRO A 34 -31.18 5.52 24.83
N ALA A 35 -30.17 5.31 25.69
CA ALA A 35 -28.95 6.10 25.65
C ALA A 35 -28.43 6.13 24.20
N ALA A 36 -28.16 7.33 23.69
CA ALA A 36 -27.66 7.49 22.34
C ALA A 36 -26.35 6.69 22.21
N ALA A 37 -26.30 5.77 21.26
CA ALA A 37 -25.09 4.97 21.01
C ALA A 37 -23.91 5.92 20.80
N THR A 38 -22.80 5.66 21.48
CA THR A 38 -21.57 6.46 21.33
C THR A 38 -21.19 6.52 19.84
N PRO A 39 -21.01 7.71 19.27
CA PRO A 39 -20.67 7.82 17.85
C PRO A 39 -19.39 7.09 17.52
N ILE A 40 -19.38 6.26 16.46
CA ILE A 40 -18.19 5.60 15.97
C ILE A 40 -17.23 6.67 15.43
N SER A 41 -16.00 6.71 15.96
CA SER A 41 -14.99 7.69 15.56
C SER A 41 -14.62 7.57 14.08
N SER A 42 -14.47 8.72 13.42
CA SER A 42 -14.00 8.85 12.03
C SER A 42 -12.53 9.23 11.93
N LYS A 43 -11.78 9.09 13.03
CA LYS A 43 -10.33 9.32 13.11
C LYS A 43 -9.58 8.00 12.97
N PRO A 44 -8.29 8.03 12.61
CA PRO A 44 -7.45 6.85 12.45
C PRO A 44 -7.01 6.23 13.80
N ASP A 45 -7.99 5.89 14.66
CA ASP A 45 -7.72 5.39 16.01
C ASP A 45 -7.32 3.89 16.00
N THR A 46 -7.71 3.16 14.96
CA THR A 46 -7.40 1.74 14.79
C THR A 46 -6.59 1.56 13.52
N PRO A 47 -5.31 1.15 13.61
CA PRO A 47 -4.50 0.84 12.43
C PRO A 47 -5.11 -0.30 11.60
N PHE A 48 -5.01 -0.17 10.29
CA PHE A 48 -5.42 -1.20 9.34
C PHE A 48 -4.51 -1.20 8.11
N LYS A 49 -4.61 -2.26 7.33
CA LYS A 49 -3.98 -2.34 6.00
C LYS A 49 -5.05 -2.46 4.93
N LEU A 50 -4.68 -2.14 3.70
CA LEU A 50 -5.55 -2.28 2.54
C LEU A 50 -5.07 -3.42 1.66
N ALA A 51 -6.00 -4.16 1.07
CA ALA A 51 -5.71 -5.30 0.22
C ALA A 51 -6.56 -5.26 -1.04
N THR A 52 -5.99 -5.74 -2.14
CA THR A 52 -6.73 -6.27 -3.27
C THR A 52 -6.79 -7.77 -3.13
N PHE A 53 -7.98 -8.37 -3.14
CA PHE A 53 -8.16 -9.80 -2.94
C PHE A 53 -9.28 -10.36 -3.81
N GLU A 54 -9.25 -11.65 -4.03
CA GLU A 54 -10.30 -12.36 -4.76
C GLU A 54 -11.05 -13.30 -3.83
N ALA A 55 -12.37 -13.16 -3.81
CA ALA A 55 -13.27 -14.05 -3.11
C ALA A 55 -14.52 -14.27 -3.94
N ALA A 56 -15.00 -15.54 -4.01
CA ALA A 56 -16.15 -15.95 -4.81
C ALA A 56 -16.08 -15.48 -6.29
N GLY A 57 -14.89 -15.57 -6.89
CA GLY A 57 -14.65 -15.20 -8.30
C GLY A 57 -14.70 -13.69 -8.61
N LYS A 58 -14.64 -12.83 -7.59
CA LYS A 58 -14.64 -11.37 -7.75
C LYS A 58 -13.44 -10.75 -7.07
N THR A 59 -12.76 -9.86 -7.78
CA THR A 59 -11.72 -8.99 -7.19
C THR A 59 -12.41 -7.89 -6.38
N ARG A 60 -11.86 -7.60 -5.20
CA ARG A 60 -12.41 -6.67 -4.22
C ARG A 60 -11.30 -5.86 -3.57
N VAL A 61 -11.66 -4.70 -3.05
CA VAL A 61 -10.81 -3.94 -2.12
C VAL A 61 -11.23 -4.28 -0.69
N GLY A 62 -10.26 -4.60 0.14
CA GLY A 62 -10.47 -5.00 1.54
C GLY A 62 -9.69 -4.14 2.52
N LEU A 63 -10.28 -3.98 3.70
CA LEU A 63 -9.64 -3.46 4.90
C LEU A 63 -9.23 -4.64 5.78
N VAL A 64 -7.94 -4.71 6.13
CA VAL A 64 -7.36 -5.83 6.88
C VAL A 64 -7.16 -5.43 8.34
N LEU A 65 -7.76 -6.21 9.24
CA LEU A 65 -7.58 -6.15 10.68
C LEU A 65 -7.08 -7.51 11.16
N ASP A 66 -5.85 -7.59 11.63
CA ASP A 66 -5.17 -8.84 12.02
C ASP A 66 -5.21 -9.89 10.88
N THR A 67 -5.95 -10.99 11.09
CA THR A 67 -6.16 -12.07 10.11
C THR A 67 -7.46 -11.95 9.34
N ARG A 68 -8.25 -10.91 9.57
CA ARG A 68 -9.55 -10.68 8.92
C ARG A 68 -9.42 -9.66 7.81
N ILE A 69 -10.07 -9.93 6.70
CA ILE A 69 -10.20 -8.99 5.59
C ILE A 69 -11.68 -8.68 5.38
N LEU A 70 -12.02 -7.41 5.43
CA LEU A 70 -13.38 -6.90 5.25
C LEU A 70 -13.51 -6.27 3.87
N ASP A 71 -14.40 -6.79 3.02
CA ASP A 71 -14.80 -6.08 1.79
C ASP A 71 -15.36 -4.71 2.19
N ILE A 72 -14.70 -3.65 1.74
CA ILE A 72 -15.03 -2.28 2.18
C ILE A 72 -16.44 -1.85 1.81
N ALA A 73 -17.01 -2.37 0.74
CA ALA A 73 -18.38 -2.05 0.33
C ALA A 73 -19.41 -2.66 1.30
N GLY A 74 -19.26 -3.93 1.64
CA GLY A 74 -20.12 -4.62 2.61
C GLY A 74 -19.97 -4.07 4.03
N ALA A 75 -18.73 -3.87 4.48
CA ALA A 75 -18.45 -3.29 5.80
C ALA A 75 -18.97 -1.86 5.93
N ASN A 76 -18.90 -1.05 4.87
CA ASN A 76 -19.48 0.28 4.83
C ASN A 76 -21.01 0.27 4.98
N ALA A 77 -21.69 -0.65 4.31
CA ALA A 77 -23.15 -0.78 4.42
C ALA A 77 -23.57 -1.13 5.87
N GLU A 78 -22.84 -2.04 6.51
CA GLU A 78 -23.12 -2.44 7.90
C GLU A 78 -22.88 -1.28 8.88
N VAL A 79 -21.74 -0.58 8.77
CA VAL A 79 -21.42 0.58 9.63
C VAL A 79 -22.43 1.72 9.42
N ALA A 80 -22.84 1.97 8.16
CA ALA A 80 -23.87 2.97 7.87
C ALA A 80 -25.18 2.65 8.58
N LYS A 81 -25.62 1.40 8.52
CA LYS A 81 -26.82 0.91 9.21
C LYS A 81 -26.70 1.06 10.73
N LYS A 82 -25.59 0.62 11.31
CA LYS A 82 -25.36 0.65 12.78
C LYS A 82 -25.27 2.06 13.34
N ALA A 83 -24.66 2.97 12.59
CA ALA A 83 -24.45 4.35 13.04
C ALA A 83 -25.53 5.35 12.57
N GLY A 84 -26.56 4.88 11.84
CA GLY A 84 -27.58 5.76 11.27
C GLY A 84 -27.03 6.76 10.24
N LEU A 85 -25.99 6.38 9.51
CA LEU A 85 -25.30 7.23 8.55
C LEU A 85 -25.69 6.88 7.10
N PRO A 86 -25.60 7.85 6.18
CA PRO A 86 -25.77 7.53 4.76
C PRO A 86 -24.66 6.55 4.26
N VAL A 87 -25.03 5.67 3.34
CA VAL A 87 -24.05 4.82 2.65
C VAL A 87 -23.19 5.70 1.73
N VAL A 88 -21.87 5.55 1.81
CA VAL A 88 -20.89 6.20 0.93
C VAL A 88 -20.52 5.20 -0.17
N ALA A 89 -20.45 5.63 -1.43
CA ALA A 89 -19.92 4.78 -2.49
C ALA A 89 -18.45 4.45 -2.22
N MET A 90 -18.14 3.17 -2.06
CA MET A 90 -16.77 2.67 -1.87
C MET A 90 -16.17 2.30 -3.22
N PRO A 91 -14.89 2.64 -3.45
CA PRO A 91 -14.16 2.27 -4.66
C PRO A 91 -14.08 0.76 -4.84
N GLY A 92 -14.21 0.31 -6.10
CA GLY A 92 -14.07 -1.09 -6.46
C GLY A 92 -12.64 -1.53 -6.75
N GLU A 93 -11.74 -0.59 -6.98
CA GLU A 93 -10.33 -0.80 -7.28
C GLU A 93 -9.42 0.03 -6.38
N MET A 94 -8.20 -0.48 -6.14
CA MET A 94 -7.26 0.17 -5.23
C MET A 94 -6.81 1.54 -5.73
N ARG A 95 -6.59 1.74 -7.02
CA ARG A 95 -6.22 3.04 -7.57
C ARG A 95 -7.33 4.06 -7.36
N GLU A 96 -8.58 3.72 -7.64
CA GLU A 96 -9.73 4.57 -7.36
C GLU A 96 -9.83 4.92 -5.86
N LEU A 97 -9.51 3.95 -4.99
CA LEU A 97 -9.45 4.21 -3.54
C LEU A 97 -8.37 5.23 -3.21
N ILE A 98 -7.17 5.10 -3.78
CA ILE A 98 -6.06 6.05 -3.58
C ILE A 98 -6.47 7.45 -4.05
N GLU A 99 -7.02 7.58 -5.26
CA GLU A 99 -7.48 8.85 -5.84
C GLU A 99 -8.56 9.54 -5.00
N THR A 100 -9.42 8.76 -4.36
CA THR A 100 -10.55 9.27 -3.58
C THR A 100 -10.35 9.18 -2.07
N TYR A 101 -9.14 8.85 -1.61
CA TYR A 101 -8.86 8.54 -0.20
C TYR A 101 -9.30 9.64 0.75
N GLY A 102 -9.04 10.91 0.44
CA GLY A 102 -9.48 12.03 1.28
C GLY A 102 -11.00 12.06 1.53
N ARG A 103 -11.79 11.55 0.57
CA ARG A 103 -13.26 11.45 0.68
C ARG A 103 -13.70 10.21 1.45
N VAL A 104 -13.04 9.08 1.27
CA VAL A 104 -13.50 7.79 1.81
C VAL A 104 -12.81 7.41 3.13
N SER A 105 -11.63 7.94 3.44
CA SER A 105 -10.87 7.59 4.66
C SER A 105 -11.63 7.79 5.97
N PRO A 106 -12.46 8.84 6.17
CA PRO A 106 -13.24 8.96 7.40
C PRO A 106 -14.22 7.79 7.58
N ARG A 107 -14.69 7.18 6.48
CA ARG A 107 -15.54 6.00 6.54
C ARG A 107 -14.72 4.72 6.77
N LEU A 108 -13.52 4.61 6.19
CA LEU A 108 -12.60 3.49 6.46
C LEU A 108 -12.19 3.48 7.94
N TYR A 109 -11.91 4.64 8.52
CA TYR A 109 -11.63 4.75 9.96
C TYR A 109 -12.82 4.28 10.82
N ARG A 110 -14.06 4.66 10.46
CA ARG A 110 -15.23 4.14 11.15
C ARG A 110 -15.38 2.63 11.02
N ILE A 111 -15.07 2.07 9.86
CA ILE A 111 -15.08 0.61 9.64
C ILE A 111 -14.05 -0.04 10.57
N ALA A 112 -12.80 0.42 10.57
CA ALA A 112 -11.75 -0.13 11.43
C ALA A 112 -12.11 -0.01 12.92
N ASN A 113 -12.52 1.19 13.36
CA ASN A 113 -12.88 1.46 14.76
C ASN A 113 -14.11 0.65 15.24
N TYR A 114 -15.04 0.32 14.36
CA TYR A 114 -16.19 -0.50 14.69
C TYR A 114 -15.81 -1.98 14.75
N PHE A 115 -15.11 -2.49 13.72
CA PHE A 115 -14.84 -3.92 13.60
C PHE A 115 -13.64 -4.41 14.42
N LYS A 116 -12.85 -3.55 15.04
CA LYS A 116 -11.75 -3.99 15.90
C LYS A 116 -12.22 -4.94 17.01
N ASP A 117 -13.38 -4.65 17.62
CA ASP A 117 -13.93 -5.36 18.76
C ASP A 117 -15.17 -6.23 18.39
N VAL A 118 -15.56 -6.25 17.11
CA VAL A 118 -16.75 -6.98 16.65
C VAL A 118 -16.35 -8.31 16.03
N LYS A 119 -17.03 -9.37 16.46
CA LYS A 119 -16.92 -10.69 15.82
C LYS A 119 -17.45 -10.62 14.39
N THR A 120 -16.70 -11.17 13.46
CA THR A 120 -17.00 -11.07 12.02
C THR A 120 -17.33 -12.42 11.38
N GLU A 121 -17.31 -13.50 12.16
CA GLU A 121 -17.65 -14.84 11.68
C GLU A 121 -19.09 -14.90 11.15
N GLY A 122 -19.25 -15.42 9.95
CA GLY A 122 -20.54 -15.52 9.27
C GLY A 122 -21.02 -14.27 8.56
N LEU A 123 -20.30 -13.15 8.65
CA LEU A 123 -20.62 -11.95 7.86
C LEU A 123 -20.22 -12.16 6.38
N PRO A 124 -21.10 -11.88 5.41
CA PRO A 124 -20.87 -12.21 4.00
C PRO A 124 -19.78 -11.35 3.33
N PHE A 125 -19.29 -10.33 4.01
CA PHE A 125 -18.24 -9.42 3.57
C PHE A 125 -16.94 -9.54 4.39
N ALA A 126 -16.88 -10.48 5.33
CA ALA A 126 -15.71 -10.75 6.16
C ALA A 126 -15.09 -12.09 5.79
N PHE A 127 -13.78 -12.11 5.61
CA PHE A 127 -13.04 -13.28 5.17
C PHE A 127 -11.81 -13.47 6.05
N ASP A 128 -11.34 -14.70 6.17
CA ASP A 128 -10.02 -15.01 6.69
C ASP A 128 -8.98 -14.75 5.60
N VAL A 129 -7.96 -13.95 5.91
CA VAL A 129 -6.90 -13.58 4.96
C VAL A 129 -6.17 -14.78 4.38
N THR A 130 -6.09 -15.89 5.12
CA THR A 130 -5.44 -17.13 4.68
C THR A 130 -6.29 -17.98 3.73
N LYS A 131 -7.60 -17.66 3.62
CA LYS A 131 -8.58 -18.43 2.83
C LYS A 131 -9.01 -17.73 1.54
N VAL A 132 -8.40 -16.60 1.21
CA VAL A 132 -8.66 -15.83 -0.01
C VAL A 132 -7.38 -15.65 -0.82
N ALA A 133 -7.52 -15.41 -2.11
CA ALA A 133 -6.36 -15.09 -2.95
C ALA A 133 -6.02 -13.61 -2.83
N ILE A 134 -4.92 -13.29 -2.16
CA ILE A 134 -4.39 -11.93 -2.12
C ILE A 134 -3.74 -11.61 -3.47
N LYS A 135 -4.06 -10.44 -4.01
CA LYS A 135 -3.54 -9.95 -5.29
C LYS A 135 -2.53 -8.83 -5.05
N ALA A 136 -1.71 -8.55 -6.05
CA ALA A 136 -0.90 -7.34 -6.02
C ALA A 136 -1.81 -6.14 -5.75
N PRO A 137 -1.49 -5.27 -4.77
CA PRO A 137 -2.39 -4.23 -4.31
C PRO A 137 -2.85 -3.31 -5.44
N ILE A 138 -1.92 -2.97 -6.34
CA ILE A 138 -2.17 -2.19 -7.56
C ILE A 138 -1.64 -3.01 -8.72
N LYS A 139 -2.56 -3.53 -9.55
CA LYS A 139 -2.14 -4.15 -10.81
C LYS A 139 -1.99 -3.07 -11.85
N TYR A 140 -0.74 -2.97 -12.29
CA TYR A 140 -0.28 -2.08 -13.33
C TYR A 140 -0.40 -0.59 -12.98
N PRO A 141 0.44 -0.11 -12.03
CA PRO A 141 0.71 1.33 -11.90
C PRO A 141 1.18 1.89 -13.24
N TYR A 142 1.04 3.18 -13.46
CA TYR A 142 1.60 3.80 -14.67
C TYR A 142 3.12 3.72 -14.66
N ASN A 143 3.74 3.99 -13.50
CA ASN A 143 5.17 3.90 -13.30
C ASN A 143 5.51 2.91 -12.17
N LEU A 144 6.51 2.07 -12.41
CA LEU A 144 7.21 1.26 -11.41
C LEU A 144 8.69 1.59 -11.53
N LEU A 145 9.14 2.48 -10.65
CA LEU A 145 10.49 3.06 -10.68
C LEU A 145 11.28 2.53 -9.49
N ALA A 146 12.48 2.05 -9.73
CA ALA A 146 13.33 1.48 -8.70
C ALA A 146 14.68 2.19 -8.66
N ILE A 147 15.19 2.44 -7.46
CA ILE A 147 16.49 3.06 -7.25
C ILE A 147 17.58 2.00 -7.10
N ALA A 148 18.72 2.22 -7.73
CA ALA A 148 19.87 1.36 -7.60
C ALA A 148 20.74 1.75 -6.41
N ALA A 149 21.30 0.76 -5.70
CA ALA A 149 22.36 0.93 -4.70
C ALA A 149 22.05 1.99 -3.61
N ASN A 150 20.83 2.00 -3.10
CA ASN A 150 20.34 3.05 -2.19
C ASN A 150 20.57 2.76 -0.69
N TYR A 151 21.19 1.66 -0.32
CA TYR A 151 21.63 1.41 1.06
C TYR A 151 23.15 1.47 1.13
N LYS A 152 23.70 2.16 2.11
CA LYS A 152 25.13 2.41 2.25
C LYS A 152 25.99 1.12 2.11
N LEU A 153 25.63 0.09 2.85
CA LEU A 153 26.38 -1.17 2.81
C LEU A 153 26.14 -1.93 1.50
N HIS A 154 24.92 -1.91 0.96
CA HIS A 154 24.62 -2.54 -0.34
C HIS A 154 25.37 -1.85 -1.48
N ALA A 155 25.47 -0.53 -1.47
CA ALA A 155 26.20 0.23 -2.49
C ALA A 155 27.68 -0.21 -2.56
N GLY A 156 28.28 -0.56 -1.42
CA GLY A 156 29.67 -1.02 -1.31
C GLY A 156 29.91 -2.51 -1.54
N GLU A 157 28.91 -3.40 -1.29
CA GLU A 157 29.13 -4.85 -1.22
C GLU A 157 29.58 -5.51 -2.53
N MET A 158 29.33 -4.87 -3.67
CA MET A 158 29.73 -5.36 -4.99
C MET A 158 31.20 -5.05 -5.34
N PHE A 159 31.86 -4.23 -4.55
CA PHE A 159 33.25 -3.86 -4.75
C PHE A 159 34.22 -4.67 -3.87
N PRO A 160 35.52 -4.72 -4.21
CA PRO A 160 36.51 -5.34 -3.33
C PRO A 160 36.58 -4.65 -1.96
N PRO A 161 36.60 -5.39 -0.85
CA PRO A 161 36.66 -4.81 0.49
C PRO A 161 37.83 -3.84 0.67
N GLY A 162 37.55 -2.65 1.21
CA GLY A 162 38.54 -1.60 1.44
C GLY A 162 38.98 -0.84 0.19
N SER A 163 38.36 -1.12 -0.97
CA SER A 163 38.68 -0.40 -2.21
C SER A 163 38.17 1.06 -2.18
N PRO A 164 38.84 1.98 -2.93
CA PRO A 164 38.31 3.34 -3.09
C PRO A 164 36.89 3.40 -3.64
N GLN A 165 36.53 2.44 -4.51
CA GLN A 165 35.18 2.35 -5.10
C GLN A 165 34.14 1.95 -4.05
N GLN A 166 34.44 1.00 -3.17
CA GLN A 166 33.57 0.65 -2.04
C GLN A 166 33.31 1.87 -1.17
N LYS A 167 34.39 2.55 -0.75
CA LYS A 167 34.30 3.72 0.12
C LYS A 167 33.48 4.85 -0.54
N ALA A 168 33.74 5.15 -1.79
CA ALA A 168 33.00 6.17 -2.52
C ALA A 168 31.49 5.84 -2.62
N ALA A 169 31.15 4.57 -2.86
CA ALA A 169 29.75 4.14 -2.94
C ALA A 169 29.02 4.21 -1.58
N GLU A 170 29.71 3.88 -0.48
CA GLU A 170 29.16 3.96 0.86
C GLU A 170 29.04 5.38 1.44
N GLU A 171 29.86 6.31 0.89
CA GLU A 171 29.92 7.74 1.28
C GLU A 171 29.20 8.68 0.30
N ALA A 172 28.36 8.14 -0.60
CA ALA A 172 27.58 8.95 -1.54
C ALA A 172 26.76 10.01 -0.79
N ASP A 173 26.79 11.25 -1.29
CA ASP A 173 26.17 12.41 -0.67
C ASP A 173 24.88 12.79 -1.43
N PRO A 174 23.68 12.57 -0.82
CA PRO A 174 22.40 12.80 -1.49
C PRO A 174 22.14 14.27 -1.84
N ASP A 175 22.88 15.21 -1.24
CA ASP A 175 22.79 16.65 -1.55
C ASP A 175 23.66 17.05 -2.75
N LYS A 176 24.59 16.20 -3.18
CA LYS A 176 25.56 16.49 -4.25
C LYS A 176 25.46 15.56 -5.45
N GLU A 177 24.83 14.40 -5.27
CA GLU A 177 24.79 13.35 -6.27
C GLU A 177 23.35 12.98 -6.59
N ASP A 178 23.06 12.75 -7.86
CA ASP A 178 21.76 12.27 -8.29
C ASP A 178 21.64 10.76 -8.09
N PRO A 179 20.49 10.26 -7.63
CA PRO A 179 20.23 8.82 -7.54
C PRO A 179 20.10 8.20 -8.93
N VAL A 180 20.49 6.93 -9.05
CA VAL A 180 20.30 6.16 -10.29
C VAL A 180 18.97 5.42 -10.23
N PHE A 181 18.03 5.79 -11.10
CA PHE A 181 16.75 5.11 -11.23
C PHE A 181 16.65 4.30 -12.52
N PHE A 182 15.90 3.22 -12.44
CA PHE A 182 15.47 2.42 -13.59
C PHE A 182 13.98 2.08 -13.48
N ALA A 183 13.37 1.75 -14.62
CA ALA A 183 11.97 1.32 -14.66
C ALA A 183 11.88 -0.19 -14.80
N LYS A 184 10.91 -0.80 -14.11
CA LYS A 184 10.42 -2.15 -14.39
C LYS A 184 9.08 -2.00 -15.14
N SER A 185 8.85 -2.81 -16.17
CA SER A 185 7.58 -2.78 -16.91
C SER A 185 6.43 -3.27 -16.01
N PRO A 186 5.48 -2.41 -15.58
CA PRO A 186 4.48 -2.84 -14.61
C PRO A 186 3.64 -4.01 -15.10
N ARG A 187 3.20 -3.95 -16.36
CA ARG A 187 2.34 -4.98 -16.96
C ARG A 187 2.99 -6.34 -17.05
N SER A 188 4.28 -6.37 -17.37
CA SER A 188 5.02 -7.63 -17.56
C SER A 188 5.62 -8.16 -16.26
N CYS A 189 6.07 -7.27 -15.39
CA CYS A 189 6.86 -7.66 -14.22
C CYS A 189 6.01 -8.00 -12.99
N ILE A 190 4.89 -7.29 -12.74
CA ILE A 190 4.12 -7.48 -11.51
C ILE A 190 3.40 -8.83 -11.49
N ILE A 191 3.58 -9.57 -10.39
CA ILE A 191 2.85 -10.79 -10.05
C ILE A 191 2.27 -10.69 -8.63
N ASP A 192 1.29 -11.56 -8.36
CA ASP A 192 0.59 -11.61 -7.07
C ASP A 192 1.44 -12.22 -5.96
N PRO A 193 1.19 -11.88 -4.69
CA PRO A 193 1.76 -12.59 -3.55
C PRO A 193 1.49 -14.09 -3.61
N GLY A 194 2.52 -14.89 -3.36
CA GLY A 194 2.41 -16.36 -3.42
C GLY A 194 2.55 -16.97 -4.82
N ASP A 195 2.60 -16.14 -5.86
CA ASP A 195 2.85 -16.61 -7.23
C ASP A 195 4.24 -17.25 -7.37
N THR A 196 4.36 -18.06 -8.41
CA THR A 196 5.61 -18.73 -8.76
C THR A 196 6.32 -17.97 -9.88
N TYR A 197 7.60 -17.66 -9.67
CA TYR A 197 8.50 -17.17 -10.71
C TYR A 197 9.12 -18.35 -11.46
N ILE A 198 8.95 -18.38 -12.79
CA ILE A 198 9.54 -19.41 -13.65
C ILE A 198 10.94 -18.96 -14.06
N MET A 199 11.94 -19.63 -13.52
CA MET A 199 13.33 -19.27 -13.74
C MET A 199 13.77 -19.61 -15.16
N PRO A 200 14.38 -18.65 -15.88
CA PRO A 200 14.98 -18.96 -17.19
C PRO A 200 16.21 -19.86 -17.00
N PRO A 201 16.48 -20.80 -17.91
CA PRO A 201 17.61 -21.69 -17.80
C PRO A 201 18.95 -20.94 -17.87
N ASN A 202 19.93 -21.39 -17.14
CA ASN A 202 21.31 -20.87 -17.16
C ASN A 202 21.38 -19.37 -16.81
N ARG A 203 20.58 -18.93 -15.83
CA ARG A 203 20.61 -17.56 -15.32
C ARG A 203 20.84 -17.54 -13.81
N ASN A 204 21.63 -16.58 -13.38
CA ASN A 204 21.86 -16.26 -11.97
C ASN A 204 20.77 -15.32 -11.50
N ILE A 205 19.77 -15.84 -10.82
CA ILE A 205 18.64 -15.07 -10.29
C ILE A 205 18.92 -14.75 -8.82
N ASP A 206 18.76 -13.47 -8.48
CA ASP A 206 19.10 -12.91 -7.17
C ASP A 206 17.88 -12.37 -6.47
N TRP A 207 17.97 -12.24 -5.15
CA TRP A 207 16.94 -11.65 -4.28
C TRP A 207 17.26 -10.20 -3.94
N GLU A 208 16.25 -9.38 -3.91
CA GLU A 208 16.29 -7.98 -3.43
C GLU A 208 14.93 -7.62 -2.83
N GLY A 209 14.82 -7.67 -1.49
CA GLY A 209 13.62 -7.23 -0.77
C GLY A 209 13.64 -5.72 -0.56
N GLU A 210 12.54 -5.04 -0.93
CA GLU A 210 12.48 -3.59 -0.94
C GLU A 210 11.19 -3.04 -0.36
N LEU A 211 11.24 -1.84 0.23
CA LEU A 211 10.07 -1.05 0.54
C LEU A 211 9.51 -0.42 -0.74
N ALA A 212 8.21 -0.58 -0.97
CA ALA A 212 7.49 0.11 -2.04
C ALA A 212 6.78 1.34 -1.47
N ILE A 213 7.07 2.53 -2.00
CA ILE A 213 6.42 3.80 -1.69
C ILE A 213 5.36 4.05 -2.75
N ILE A 214 4.12 4.33 -2.35
CA ILE A 214 2.98 4.49 -3.25
C ILE A 214 2.54 5.94 -3.26
N ILE A 215 2.35 6.51 -4.43
CA ILE A 215 1.96 7.91 -4.63
C ILE A 215 0.45 8.09 -4.46
N SER A 216 0.04 9.18 -3.81
CA SER A 216 -1.36 9.46 -3.47
C SER A 216 -2.10 10.34 -4.48
N ARG A 217 -1.40 11.27 -5.12
CA ARG A 217 -1.97 12.31 -6.01
C ARG A 217 -0.94 12.76 -7.05
N PRO A 218 -1.35 13.44 -8.14
CA PRO A 218 -0.40 13.92 -9.13
C PRO A 218 0.68 14.79 -8.50
N ALA A 219 1.95 14.46 -8.79
CA ALA A 219 3.13 15.09 -8.21
C ALA A 219 4.12 15.50 -9.31
N PHE A 220 4.41 16.79 -9.40
CA PHE A 220 5.40 17.36 -10.33
C PHE A 220 6.12 18.53 -9.67
N ASN A 221 7.44 18.59 -9.76
CA ASN A 221 8.31 19.59 -9.12
C ASN A 221 8.04 19.72 -7.60
N VAL A 222 7.93 18.59 -6.92
CA VAL A 222 7.68 18.54 -5.47
C VAL A 222 8.98 18.79 -4.71
N THR A 223 8.93 19.66 -3.70
CA THR A 223 10.07 19.87 -2.79
C THR A 223 10.20 18.75 -1.76
N GLU A 224 11.36 18.55 -1.17
CA GLU A 224 11.57 17.57 -0.10
C GLU A 224 10.60 17.76 1.06
N ALA A 225 10.41 19.01 1.51
CA ALA A 225 9.49 19.33 2.60
C ALA A 225 8.02 18.94 2.31
N GLN A 226 7.64 18.85 1.04
CA GLN A 226 6.28 18.49 0.60
C GLN A 226 6.15 16.99 0.27
N SER A 227 7.26 16.28 0.09
CA SER A 227 7.28 14.92 -0.49
C SER A 227 6.35 13.95 0.22
N HIS A 228 6.37 13.94 1.55
CA HIS A 228 5.51 13.06 2.34
C HIS A 228 4.00 13.31 2.13
N ASP A 229 3.59 14.51 1.76
CA ASP A 229 2.19 14.83 1.45
C ASP A 229 1.68 14.09 0.20
N TYR A 230 2.59 13.71 -0.70
CA TYR A 230 2.29 13.00 -1.94
C TYR A 230 2.38 11.48 -1.80
N VAL A 231 2.81 10.97 -0.65
CA VAL A 231 2.81 9.53 -0.36
C VAL A 231 1.42 9.10 0.12
N PHE A 232 0.95 7.97 -0.37
CA PHE A 232 -0.27 7.31 0.08
C PHE A 232 0.01 6.32 1.21
N GLY A 233 1.06 5.52 1.04
CA GLY A 233 1.41 4.46 1.97
C GLY A 233 2.49 3.56 1.40
N TYR A 234 2.67 2.40 2.02
CA TYR A 234 3.81 1.53 1.80
C TYR A 234 3.39 0.08 1.59
N SER A 235 4.17 -0.63 0.80
CA SER A 235 4.01 -2.05 0.53
C SER A 235 5.39 -2.74 0.42
N ILE A 236 5.42 -3.99 0.00
CA ILE A 236 6.66 -4.73 -0.27
C ILE A 236 6.78 -4.94 -1.77
N LEU A 237 7.95 -4.67 -2.32
CA LEU A 237 8.33 -5.07 -3.67
C LEU A 237 9.52 -6.03 -3.60
N TYR A 238 9.48 -7.05 -4.43
CA TYR A 238 10.63 -7.90 -4.69
C TYR A 238 11.23 -7.48 -6.04
N ASP A 239 12.38 -6.78 -6.01
CA ASP A 239 13.12 -6.44 -7.22
C ASP A 239 13.97 -7.63 -7.67
N LEU A 240 13.31 -8.72 -8.11
CA LEU A 240 13.95 -9.93 -8.60
C LEU A 240 14.89 -9.58 -9.74
N SER A 241 16.16 -9.98 -9.59
CA SER A 241 17.26 -9.52 -10.40
C SER A 241 17.91 -10.67 -11.16
N ASP A 242 18.08 -10.52 -12.47
CA ASP A 242 18.84 -11.41 -13.33
C ASP A 242 20.27 -10.87 -13.47
N ARG A 243 21.23 -11.50 -12.81
CA ARG A 243 22.66 -11.12 -12.82
C ARG A 243 23.44 -11.67 -14.01
N GLY A 244 22.77 -12.24 -15.00
CA GLY A 244 23.44 -12.90 -16.12
C GLY A 244 23.53 -14.41 -15.91
N GLY A 245 24.52 -15.03 -16.51
CA GLY A 245 24.75 -16.47 -16.39
C GLY A 245 25.96 -16.91 -17.21
N PRO A 246 26.33 -18.20 -17.15
CA PRO A 246 27.45 -18.74 -17.90
C PRO A 246 27.40 -18.40 -19.39
N GLY A 247 28.44 -17.79 -19.93
CA GLY A 247 28.54 -17.41 -21.33
C GLY A 247 27.67 -16.21 -21.77
N ARG A 248 26.84 -15.64 -20.85
CA ARG A 248 26.03 -14.45 -21.12
C ARG A 248 25.96 -13.55 -19.88
N PRO A 249 27.05 -12.90 -19.48
CA PRO A 249 27.00 -11.88 -18.45
C PRO A 249 26.04 -10.75 -18.86
N LEU A 250 25.60 -9.93 -17.90
CA LEU A 250 24.83 -8.69 -18.20
C LEU A 250 25.78 -7.62 -18.79
N THR A 251 26.33 -7.94 -19.95
CA THR A 251 27.18 -7.01 -20.70
C THR A 251 26.43 -6.52 -21.92
N GLY A 252 26.48 -5.23 -22.13
CA GLY A 252 26.11 -4.59 -23.37
C GLY A 252 27.32 -3.86 -23.95
N MET A 253 27.10 -2.92 -24.89
CA MET A 253 28.14 -2.03 -25.40
C MET A 253 28.82 -1.27 -24.23
N PHE A 254 28.06 -0.99 -23.17
CA PHE A 254 28.54 -0.40 -21.93
C PHE A 254 28.38 -1.44 -20.80
N PRO A 255 29.47 -2.01 -20.28
CA PRO A 255 29.43 -3.00 -19.19
C PRO A 255 28.67 -2.45 -17.97
N GLY A 256 27.81 -3.28 -17.37
CA GLY A 256 27.05 -2.93 -16.17
C GLY A 256 25.80 -2.07 -16.40
N THR A 257 25.49 -1.63 -17.62
CA THR A 257 24.41 -0.67 -17.89
C THR A 257 23.12 -1.27 -18.47
N ASN A 258 23.04 -2.59 -18.68
CA ASN A 258 21.84 -3.21 -19.25
C ASN A 258 20.79 -3.55 -18.15
N TRP A 259 20.33 -2.51 -17.45
CA TRP A 259 19.36 -2.64 -16.37
C TRP A 259 18.02 -3.21 -16.82
N PHE A 260 17.56 -2.82 -18.02
CA PHE A 260 16.31 -3.37 -18.57
C PHE A 260 16.33 -4.90 -18.65
N ARG A 261 17.43 -5.48 -19.15
CA ARG A 261 17.59 -6.92 -19.23
C ARG A 261 17.65 -7.61 -17.86
N GLY A 262 18.31 -6.99 -16.89
CA GLY A 262 18.50 -7.54 -15.56
C GLY A 262 17.29 -7.42 -14.65
N LYS A 263 16.52 -6.36 -14.84
CA LYS A 263 15.48 -5.94 -13.89
C LYS A 263 14.03 -6.03 -14.44
N SER A 264 13.84 -6.03 -15.79
CA SER A 264 12.51 -5.99 -16.41
C SER A 264 12.13 -7.30 -17.10
N ARG A 265 12.53 -8.45 -16.54
CA ARG A 265 12.01 -9.74 -17.00
C ARG A 265 10.53 -9.90 -16.63
N ASP A 266 9.81 -10.64 -17.45
CA ASP A 266 8.45 -11.03 -17.13
C ASP A 266 8.38 -11.63 -15.73
N ARG A 267 7.39 -11.17 -14.93
CA ARG A 267 7.10 -11.68 -13.61
C ARG A 267 8.18 -11.40 -12.54
N SER A 268 9.09 -10.43 -12.78
CA SER A 268 10.22 -10.11 -11.90
C SER A 268 9.95 -9.03 -10.84
N ALA A 269 8.68 -8.72 -10.58
CA ALA A 269 8.25 -7.78 -9.55
C ALA A 269 7.05 -8.33 -8.75
N PRO A 270 7.22 -9.38 -7.94
CA PRO A 270 6.24 -9.73 -6.93
C PRO A 270 5.94 -8.52 -6.04
N PHE A 271 4.63 -8.21 -5.81
CA PHE A 271 4.22 -6.96 -5.19
C PHE A 271 3.09 -7.17 -4.17
N GLY A 272 3.19 -6.62 -2.99
CA GLY A 272 2.21 -6.71 -1.91
C GLY A 272 2.81 -7.26 -0.62
N PRO A 273 2.03 -7.93 0.27
CA PRO A 273 0.64 -8.36 0.09
C PRO A 273 -0.37 -7.23 0.33
N PHE A 274 -0.03 -6.24 1.16
CA PHE A 274 -0.92 -5.19 1.62
C PHE A 274 -0.30 -3.81 1.42
N ILE A 275 -1.15 -2.77 1.44
CA ILE A 275 -0.71 -1.40 1.60
C ILE A 275 -0.96 -0.97 3.05
N LEU A 276 0.07 -0.48 3.72
CA LEU A 276 -0.04 0.23 4.99
C LEU A 276 -0.22 1.72 4.68
N PRO A 277 -1.38 2.33 4.97
CA PRO A 277 -1.55 3.77 4.81
C PRO A 277 -0.52 4.55 5.64
N LYS A 278 -0.04 5.68 5.12
CA LYS A 278 1.07 6.44 5.72
C LYS A 278 0.80 6.89 7.15
N GLU A 279 -0.44 7.15 7.52
CA GLU A 279 -0.83 7.57 8.87
C GLU A 279 -0.62 6.50 9.93
N PHE A 280 -0.37 5.26 9.53
CA PHE A 280 -0.06 4.13 10.42
C PHE A 280 1.39 3.65 10.30
N ALA A 281 2.17 4.30 9.43
CA ALA A 281 3.54 3.89 9.16
C ALA A 281 4.50 4.30 10.29
N PRO A 282 5.48 3.47 10.62
CA PRO A 282 6.59 3.86 11.48
C PRO A 282 7.48 4.87 10.75
N LYS A 283 8.36 5.54 11.50
CA LYS A 283 9.36 6.44 10.89
C LYS A 283 10.35 5.71 9.98
N PHE A 284 10.73 4.49 10.37
CA PHE A 284 11.65 3.63 9.63
C PHE A 284 11.11 2.21 9.61
N PHE A 285 11.35 1.49 8.54
CA PHE A 285 10.91 0.12 8.34
C PHE A 285 12.08 -0.85 8.50
N HIS A 286 11.85 -1.94 9.20
CA HIS A 286 12.74 -3.09 9.24
C HIS A 286 12.36 -4.06 8.11
N ILE A 287 13.35 -4.48 7.32
CA ILE A 287 13.18 -5.32 6.12
C ILE A 287 14.02 -6.57 6.31
N VAL A 288 13.37 -7.74 6.27
CA VAL A 288 14.06 -9.04 6.37
C VAL A 288 13.73 -9.88 5.15
N THR A 289 14.77 -10.28 4.39
CA THR A 289 14.64 -11.23 3.29
C THR A 289 15.19 -12.60 3.68
N LYS A 290 14.38 -13.64 3.48
CA LYS A 290 14.76 -15.03 3.77
C LYS A 290 14.67 -15.86 2.48
N VAL A 291 15.61 -16.79 2.31
CA VAL A 291 15.56 -17.84 1.29
C VAL A 291 15.48 -19.18 2.02
N ASN A 292 14.40 -19.94 1.79
CA ASN A 292 14.12 -21.20 2.49
C ASN A 292 14.15 -21.06 4.02
N GLY A 293 13.66 -19.94 4.54
CA GLY A 293 13.65 -19.62 5.97
C GLY A 293 14.97 -19.08 6.53
N VAL A 294 16.06 -19.11 5.76
CA VAL A 294 17.37 -18.57 6.17
C VAL A 294 17.44 -17.08 5.85
N VAL A 295 17.75 -16.24 6.83
CA VAL A 295 17.91 -14.79 6.66
C VAL A 295 19.09 -14.52 5.70
N LYS A 296 18.83 -13.75 4.67
CA LYS A 296 19.79 -13.32 3.66
C LYS A 296 20.05 -11.81 3.73
N GLN A 297 19.02 -11.02 4.00
CA GLN A 297 19.10 -9.58 4.19
C GLN A 297 18.39 -9.22 5.49
N ASP A 298 18.94 -8.28 6.24
CA ASP A 298 18.38 -7.77 7.50
C ASP A 298 18.76 -6.30 7.59
N GLY A 299 17.85 -5.43 7.14
CA GLY A 299 18.12 -4.01 6.98
C GLY A 299 17.04 -3.10 7.52
N ASN A 300 17.34 -1.81 7.55
CA ASN A 300 16.41 -0.79 8.02
C ASN A 300 16.48 0.47 7.15
N THR A 301 15.33 1.05 6.81
CA THR A 301 15.25 2.22 5.92
C THR A 301 15.92 3.47 6.47
N GLN A 302 16.33 3.49 7.75
CA GLN A 302 17.19 4.55 8.30
C GLN A 302 18.58 4.62 7.64
N HIS A 303 18.99 3.55 6.92
CA HIS A 303 20.29 3.43 6.24
C HIS A 303 20.22 3.73 4.75
N LEU A 304 19.08 4.24 4.26
CA LEU A 304 18.96 4.76 2.90
C LEU A 304 19.93 5.93 2.68
N ILE A 305 20.54 5.98 1.50
CA ILE A 305 21.34 7.13 1.04
C ILE A 305 20.39 8.25 0.63
N TRP A 306 19.50 7.96 -0.32
CA TRP A 306 18.41 8.86 -0.72
C TRP A 306 17.12 8.37 -0.05
N ASP A 307 16.64 9.12 0.92
CA ASP A 307 15.39 8.81 1.62
C ASP A 307 14.15 9.11 0.76
N GLU A 308 12.96 8.92 1.32
CA GLU A 308 11.68 9.16 0.64
C GLU A 308 11.62 10.56 0.03
N ALA A 309 12.08 11.58 0.76
CA ALA A 309 11.99 12.96 0.32
C ALA A 309 12.88 13.22 -0.90
N HIS A 310 14.11 12.73 -0.87
CA HIS A 310 15.05 12.82 -2.00
C HIS A 310 14.51 12.08 -3.24
N MET A 311 14.00 10.84 -3.06
CA MET A 311 13.47 10.05 -4.16
C MET A 311 12.27 10.73 -4.84
N VAL A 312 11.31 11.22 -4.07
CA VAL A 312 10.12 11.91 -4.60
C VAL A 312 10.51 13.23 -5.28
N ARG A 313 11.37 14.04 -4.65
CA ARG A 313 11.89 15.28 -5.24
C ARG A 313 12.56 15.02 -6.59
N PHE A 314 13.49 14.07 -6.62
CA PHE A 314 14.24 13.76 -7.84
C PHE A 314 13.32 13.30 -8.96
N LEU A 315 12.49 12.29 -8.75
CA LEU A 315 11.60 11.77 -9.77
C LEU A 315 10.61 12.80 -10.28
N THR A 316 10.03 13.61 -9.38
CA THR A 316 9.05 14.63 -9.77
C THR A 316 9.67 15.84 -10.48
N SER A 317 10.98 16.03 -10.39
CA SER A 317 11.70 17.02 -11.21
C SER A 317 11.81 16.62 -12.68
N ILE A 318 11.65 15.33 -12.99
CA ILE A 318 11.81 14.75 -14.33
C ILE A 318 10.45 14.45 -14.97
N LEU A 319 9.52 13.85 -14.22
CA LEU A 319 8.22 13.39 -14.73
C LEU A 319 7.10 13.60 -13.70
N THR A 320 5.87 13.65 -14.17
CA THR A 320 4.71 13.64 -13.27
C THR A 320 4.46 12.22 -12.78
N LEU A 321 4.44 12.04 -11.45
CA LEU A 321 3.94 10.82 -10.82
C LEU A 321 2.43 10.94 -10.60
N TYR A 322 1.73 9.80 -10.66
CA TYR A 322 0.27 9.71 -10.56
C TYR A 322 -0.16 8.82 -9.39
N PRO A 323 -1.42 8.93 -8.92
CA PRO A 323 -1.97 8.05 -7.89
C PRO A 323 -1.75 6.57 -8.22
N GLY A 324 -1.18 5.85 -7.28
CA GLY A 324 -0.87 4.44 -7.44
C GLY A 324 0.47 4.14 -8.13
N ASP A 325 1.23 5.14 -8.58
CA ASP A 325 2.62 4.92 -9.01
C ASP A 325 3.46 4.43 -7.84
N VAL A 326 4.45 3.60 -8.15
CA VAL A 326 5.26 2.88 -7.17
C VAL A 326 6.73 3.25 -7.34
N ILE A 327 7.35 3.68 -6.24
CA ILE A 327 8.79 3.87 -6.11
C ILE A 327 9.33 2.74 -5.24
N SER A 328 10.27 1.95 -5.74
CA SER A 328 10.97 0.92 -4.98
C SER A 328 12.25 1.48 -4.41
N SER A 329 12.42 1.35 -3.10
CA SER A 329 13.40 2.11 -2.30
C SER A 329 14.85 1.62 -2.40
N GLY A 330 15.10 0.59 -3.17
CA GLY A 330 16.36 -0.15 -3.12
C GLY A 330 16.38 -1.19 -2.00
N THR A 331 17.35 -2.08 -2.06
CA THR A 331 17.50 -3.24 -1.18
C THR A 331 18.65 -3.05 -0.18
N PRO A 332 18.54 -3.56 1.06
CA PRO A 332 19.69 -3.62 1.97
C PRO A 332 20.77 -4.60 1.47
N ASP A 333 21.92 -4.57 2.12
CA ASP A 333 23.03 -5.50 1.86
C ASP A 333 22.66 -6.96 2.10
N GLY A 334 23.49 -7.86 1.56
CA GLY A 334 23.32 -9.31 1.64
C GLY A 334 22.68 -9.94 0.42
N VAL A 335 22.68 -9.24 -0.74
CA VAL A 335 22.27 -9.83 -2.02
C VAL A 335 23.18 -10.98 -2.42
N GLY A 336 22.65 -11.92 -3.21
CA GLY A 336 23.38 -13.12 -3.60
C GLY A 336 24.65 -12.84 -4.40
N ALA A 337 24.63 -11.86 -5.28
CA ALA A 337 25.77 -11.44 -6.09
C ALA A 337 26.92 -10.85 -5.25
N GLY A 338 26.62 -10.20 -4.12
CA GLY A 338 27.60 -9.60 -3.19
C GLY A 338 28.28 -10.65 -2.28
N ARG A 339 27.73 -11.86 -2.16
CA ARG A 339 28.27 -12.92 -1.29
C ARG A 339 29.57 -13.50 -1.81
N LYS A 340 30.36 -14.05 -0.92
CA LYS A 340 31.65 -14.67 -1.24
C LYS A 340 31.71 -16.10 -0.69
N PRO A 341 31.58 -17.13 -1.55
CA PRO A 341 31.29 -17.06 -3.00
C PRO A 341 29.85 -16.52 -3.28
N PRO A 342 29.59 -16.00 -4.50
CA PRO A 342 28.24 -15.58 -4.89
C PRO A 342 27.23 -16.72 -4.77
N GLU A 343 26.01 -16.39 -4.30
CA GLU A 343 24.92 -17.34 -4.10
C GLU A 343 23.71 -16.90 -4.93
N PHE A 344 23.07 -17.82 -5.65
CA PHE A 344 21.91 -17.51 -6.49
C PHE A 344 20.78 -18.51 -6.25
N LEU A 345 19.56 -18.05 -6.53
CA LEU A 345 18.35 -18.85 -6.40
C LEU A 345 18.36 -20.07 -7.34
N LYS A 346 17.69 -21.12 -6.89
CA LYS A 346 17.51 -22.38 -7.61
C LYS A 346 16.03 -22.72 -7.70
N PRO A 347 15.60 -23.49 -8.71
CA PRO A 347 14.26 -24.06 -8.71
C PRO A 347 13.98 -24.84 -7.41
N GLY A 348 12.81 -24.60 -6.84
CA GLY A 348 12.40 -25.13 -5.53
C GLY A 348 12.60 -24.16 -4.36
N ASP A 349 13.42 -23.12 -4.52
CA ASP A 349 13.59 -22.12 -3.47
C ASP A 349 12.31 -21.30 -3.23
N VAL A 350 12.17 -20.86 -1.98
CA VAL A 350 11.09 -19.94 -1.55
C VAL A 350 11.74 -18.70 -0.96
N VAL A 351 11.45 -17.56 -1.55
CA VAL A 351 11.85 -16.24 -1.04
C VAL A 351 10.70 -15.65 -0.26
N SER A 352 10.95 -15.19 0.96
CA SER A 352 10.01 -14.41 1.75
C SER A 352 10.64 -13.09 2.18
N ILE A 353 9.93 -12.00 1.97
CA ILE A 353 10.32 -10.64 2.35
C ILE A 353 9.31 -10.16 3.37
N GLU A 354 9.77 -9.86 4.56
CA GLU A 354 8.96 -9.38 5.67
C GLU A 354 9.30 -7.92 5.95
N ILE A 355 8.27 -7.07 6.03
CA ILE A 355 8.39 -5.70 6.50
C ILE A 355 7.40 -5.50 7.64
N GLU A 356 7.92 -5.05 8.79
CA GLU A 356 7.15 -4.81 9.98
C GLU A 356 5.97 -3.85 9.70
N GLY A 357 4.79 -4.18 10.23
CA GLY A 357 3.55 -3.41 10.00
C GLY A 357 2.87 -3.68 8.65
N ILE A 358 3.57 -4.19 7.64
CA ILE A 358 2.99 -4.50 6.33
C ILE A 358 2.61 -5.99 6.24
N GLY A 359 3.57 -6.88 6.45
CA GLY A 359 3.37 -8.32 6.37
C GLY A 359 4.50 -9.04 5.65
N THR A 360 4.19 -10.18 5.02
CA THR A 360 5.18 -11.02 4.34
C THR A 360 4.78 -11.28 2.89
N LEU A 361 5.65 -10.92 1.96
CA LEU A 361 5.55 -11.24 0.54
C LEU A 361 6.34 -12.53 0.27
N THR A 362 5.68 -13.56 -0.27
CA THR A 362 6.32 -14.85 -0.57
C THR A 362 6.28 -15.13 -2.07
N THR A 363 7.38 -15.63 -2.62
CA THR A 363 7.52 -16.02 -4.03
C THR A 363 8.23 -17.35 -4.12
N LYS A 364 7.68 -18.27 -4.90
CA LYS A 364 8.27 -19.60 -5.16
C LYS A 364 9.08 -19.57 -6.46
N MET A 365 10.20 -20.27 -6.49
CA MET A 365 11.02 -20.42 -7.67
C MET A 365 10.77 -21.80 -8.32
N ALA A 366 10.51 -21.84 -9.62
CA ALA A 366 10.35 -23.09 -10.34
C ALA A 366 11.19 -23.11 -11.62
N ALA A 367 11.57 -24.28 -12.08
CA ALA A 367 12.17 -24.47 -13.40
C ALA A 367 11.09 -24.24 -14.49
N LYS A 368 11.58 -23.88 -15.70
CA LYS A 368 10.72 -23.78 -16.88
C LYS A 368 10.30 -25.19 -17.34
#